data_70564b38ba9010584bb33a3b458dde34
#
_entry.id   70564b38ba9010584bb33a3b458dde34
#
_cell.length_a   1.000
_cell.length_b   1.000
_cell.length_c   1.000
_cell.angle_alpha   90.00
_cell.angle_beta   90.00
_cell.angle_gamma   90.00
#
_symmetry.space_group_name_H-M   'P 1'
#
loop_
_entity.id
_entity.type
_entity.pdbx_description
1 polymer ?
#
loop_
_entity_poly.entity_id
_entity_poly.type
_entity_poly.pdbx_seq_one_letter_code
_entity_poly.pdbx_strand_id
1 'polypeptide(L)'
;PDEVVSLGAAIQGGVLTGEVKDVLLLDVTPLSLGIETMGGVFTKLIDSNTTIPTQKSFRVTICADNQPSVEIHVLQGERSMAADNKTIGRFHLDGIPPSPRGVPQIEVAFDIDANGIINVKAIDKATNKEQSIRIEASSGLSEEEIEKMKKEAEANADADNKKKEEVEKVNAADSLIFQTEKQLKEYGEKIPDEKKKPIEEALAELKTAHASKDLALIDSSMEKLNTAFQAASQDMYNATQAAGENTDQPKKDDNKNEE
;
A
#
# COMPACT_ATOMS: atom_id res chain seq x y z
N PRO A 1 -14.36 27.03 -35.94
CA PRO A 1 -14.03 26.59 -34.57
C PRO A 1 -15.15 26.96 -33.59
N ASP A 2 -15.70 28.19 -33.63
CA ASP A 2 -16.69 28.68 -32.65
C ASP A 2 -18.01 27.90 -32.72
N GLU A 3 -18.43 27.49 -33.94
CA GLU A 3 -19.62 26.66 -34.13
C GLU A 3 -19.48 25.25 -33.54
N VAL A 4 -18.28 24.69 -33.54
CA VAL A 4 -18.02 23.34 -32.99
C VAL A 4 -18.21 23.34 -31.48
N VAL A 5 -17.75 24.38 -30.78
CA VAL A 5 -17.92 24.52 -29.33
C VAL A 5 -19.38 24.67 -28.95
N SER A 6 -20.12 25.52 -29.68
CA SER A 6 -21.56 25.74 -29.45
C SER A 6 -22.37 24.47 -29.74
N LEU A 7 -22.06 23.76 -30.82
CA LEU A 7 -22.70 22.50 -31.17
C LEU A 7 -22.43 21.41 -30.14
N GLY A 8 -21.18 21.30 -29.70
CA GLY A 8 -20.77 20.36 -28.62
C GLY A 8 -21.52 20.66 -27.31
N ALA A 9 -21.62 21.92 -26.90
CA ALA A 9 -22.37 22.31 -25.72
C ALA A 9 -23.88 22.02 -25.85
N ALA A 10 -24.46 22.22 -27.03
CA ALA A 10 -25.86 21.90 -27.29
C ALA A 10 -26.12 20.37 -27.22
N ILE A 11 -25.23 19.53 -27.81
CA ILE A 11 -25.32 18.08 -27.75
C ILE A 11 -25.20 17.61 -26.31
N GLN A 12 -24.23 18.14 -25.55
CA GLN A 12 -24.06 17.81 -24.13
C GLN A 12 -25.27 18.19 -23.28
N GLY A 13 -25.85 19.37 -23.54
CA GLY A 13 -27.10 19.80 -22.93
C GLY A 13 -28.26 18.85 -23.25
N GLY A 14 -28.40 18.43 -24.50
CA GLY A 14 -29.40 17.46 -24.93
C GLY A 14 -29.24 16.07 -24.32
N VAL A 15 -27.99 15.61 -24.09
CA VAL A 15 -27.70 14.35 -23.38
C VAL A 15 -28.10 14.46 -21.90
N LEU A 16 -27.75 15.58 -21.25
CA LEU A 16 -28.06 15.82 -19.82
C LEU A 16 -29.59 15.98 -19.58
N THR A 17 -30.32 16.52 -20.54
CA THR A 17 -31.79 16.64 -20.48
C THR A 17 -32.52 15.37 -20.92
N GLY A 18 -31.80 14.39 -21.47
CA GLY A 18 -32.37 13.12 -21.95
C GLY A 18 -33.05 13.24 -23.34
N GLU A 19 -32.90 14.36 -24.04
CA GLU A 19 -33.41 14.56 -25.39
C GLU A 19 -32.58 13.87 -26.45
N VAL A 20 -31.25 13.76 -26.22
CA VAL A 20 -30.30 13.01 -27.06
C VAL A 20 -29.97 11.71 -26.41
N LYS A 21 -30.43 10.56 -26.97
CA LYS A 21 -30.25 9.22 -26.38
C LYS A 21 -29.21 8.38 -27.11
N ASP A 22 -28.81 8.79 -28.31
CA ASP A 22 -27.91 8.01 -29.16
C ASP A 22 -26.43 8.40 -29.00
N VAL A 23 -26.12 9.37 -28.16
CA VAL A 23 -24.77 9.82 -27.87
C VAL A 23 -24.52 9.67 -26.39
N LEU A 24 -23.59 8.82 -26.00
CA LEU A 24 -23.07 8.69 -24.65
C LEU A 24 -21.77 9.51 -24.56
N LEU A 25 -21.84 10.65 -23.88
CA LEU A 25 -20.66 11.43 -23.56
C LEU A 25 -20.10 10.95 -22.22
N LEU A 26 -18.91 10.35 -22.26
CA LEU A 26 -18.18 9.94 -21.08
C LEU A 26 -16.94 10.84 -20.94
N ASP A 27 -16.82 11.50 -19.83
CA ASP A 27 -15.58 12.17 -19.47
C ASP A 27 -14.65 11.20 -18.72
N VAL A 28 -13.34 11.37 -18.89
CA VAL A 28 -12.34 10.46 -18.31
C VAL A 28 -11.17 11.23 -17.70
N THR A 29 -10.52 10.61 -16.71
CA THR A 29 -9.28 11.16 -16.15
C THR A 29 -8.16 11.12 -17.20
N PRO A 30 -7.49 12.26 -17.51
CA PRO A 30 -6.45 12.29 -18.55
C PRO A 30 -5.15 11.59 -18.14
N LEU A 31 -4.87 11.57 -16.84
CA LEU A 31 -3.70 10.95 -16.19
C LEU A 31 -4.12 10.22 -14.91
N SER A 32 -3.31 9.27 -14.49
CA SER A 32 -3.50 8.54 -13.24
C SER A 32 -3.39 9.46 -12.03
N LEU A 33 -4.17 9.16 -11.00
CA LEU A 33 -4.19 9.85 -9.72
C LEU A 33 -3.81 8.89 -8.61
N GLY A 34 -3.05 9.38 -7.65
CA GLY A 34 -2.60 8.56 -6.52
C GLY A 34 -1.87 9.35 -5.45
N ILE A 35 -1.19 8.65 -4.60
CA ILE A 35 -0.46 9.21 -3.47
C ILE A 35 0.99 8.72 -3.45
N GLU A 36 1.84 9.50 -2.80
CA GLU A 36 3.17 9.06 -2.42
C GLU A 36 3.09 8.05 -1.27
N THR A 37 3.82 6.96 -1.41
CA THR A 37 3.96 5.93 -0.39
C THR A 37 5.43 5.74 0.00
N MET A 38 5.70 4.82 0.93
CA MET A 38 7.01 4.56 1.49
C MET A 38 8.11 4.43 0.42
N GLY A 39 9.19 5.19 0.60
CA GLY A 39 10.31 5.21 -0.34
C GLY A 39 10.13 6.15 -1.54
N GLY A 40 9.11 7.04 -1.52
CA GLY A 40 8.85 7.98 -2.62
C GLY A 40 8.21 7.32 -3.84
N VAL A 41 7.54 6.19 -3.66
CA VAL A 41 6.83 5.48 -4.74
C VAL A 41 5.48 6.14 -4.99
N PHE A 42 5.12 6.32 -6.27
CA PHE A 42 3.77 6.73 -6.66
C PHE A 42 2.83 5.52 -6.71
N THR A 43 1.88 5.47 -5.80
CA THR A 43 0.84 4.44 -5.78
C THR A 43 -0.42 4.97 -6.44
N LYS A 44 -0.73 4.41 -7.62
CA LYS A 44 -1.94 4.77 -8.38
C LYS A 44 -3.19 4.22 -7.69
N LEU A 45 -4.21 5.06 -7.54
CA LEU A 45 -5.54 4.70 -7.06
C LEU A 45 -6.57 4.73 -8.19
N ILE A 46 -6.48 5.74 -9.04
CA ILE A 46 -7.33 5.90 -10.22
C ILE A 46 -6.42 5.93 -11.43
N ASP A 47 -6.62 4.99 -12.34
CA ASP A 47 -5.85 4.93 -13.57
C ASP A 47 -6.30 6.00 -14.56
N SER A 48 -5.40 6.39 -15.47
CA SER A 48 -5.75 7.23 -16.61
C SER A 48 -6.87 6.58 -17.45
N ASN A 49 -7.64 7.40 -18.12
CA ASN A 49 -8.83 7.00 -18.90
C ASN A 49 -9.94 6.31 -18.06
N THR A 50 -9.95 6.51 -16.74
CA THR A 50 -11.07 6.08 -15.91
C THR A 50 -12.24 7.05 -16.09
N THR A 51 -13.43 6.51 -16.38
CA THR A 51 -14.68 7.30 -16.54
C THR A 51 -15.03 7.99 -15.22
N ILE A 52 -15.45 9.26 -15.31
CA ILE A 52 -15.97 10.03 -14.18
C ILE A 52 -17.49 10.19 -14.29
N PRO A 53 -18.23 10.29 -13.15
CA PRO A 53 -17.72 10.32 -11.79
C PRO A 53 -17.20 8.94 -11.32
N THR A 54 -16.21 8.94 -10.40
CA THR A 54 -15.63 7.71 -9.86
C THR A 54 -15.13 7.89 -8.43
N GLN A 55 -15.16 6.78 -7.66
CA GLN A 55 -14.64 6.76 -6.30
C GLN A 55 -13.77 5.54 -6.11
N LYS A 56 -12.59 5.73 -5.48
CA LYS A 56 -11.66 4.66 -5.10
C LYS A 56 -11.10 4.94 -3.72
N SER A 57 -10.90 3.89 -2.94
CA SER A 57 -10.22 4.01 -1.65
C SER A 57 -9.09 2.99 -1.52
N PHE A 58 -8.07 3.35 -0.77
CA PHE A 58 -6.91 2.52 -0.49
C PHE A 58 -6.51 2.67 0.98
N ARG A 59 -5.98 1.60 1.58
CA ARG A 59 -5.48 1.63 2.95
C ARG A 59 -3.97 1.75 2.96
N VAL A 60 -3.49 2.73 3.69
CA VAL A 60 -2.08 2.92 3.99
C VAL A 60 -1.84 2.80 5.49
N THR A 61 -0.61 2.56 5.87
CA THR A 61 -0.20 2.52 7.27
C THR A 61 0.96 3.48 7.49
N ILE A 62 1.21 3.84 8.73
CA ILE A 62 2.33 4.71 9.09
C ILE A 62 3.66 3.94 9.09
N CYS A 63 4.73 4.64 8.70
CA CYS A 63 6.06 4.06 8.51
C CYS A 63 6.98 4.21 9.73
N ALA A 64 6.62 5.04 10.72
CA ALA A 64 7.41 5.29 11.91
C ALA A 64 6.60 5.05 13.19
N ASP A 65 7.29 4.65 14.27
CA ASP A 65 6.68 4.45 15.58
C ASP A 65 6.21 5.79 16.19
N ASN A 66 5.05 5.75 16.83
CA ASN A 66 4.48 6.90 17.57
C ASN A 66 4.32 8.17 16.72
N GLN A 67 4.12 8.03 15.41
CA GLN A 67 3.93 9.15 14.51
C GLN A 67 2.53 9.76 14.74
N PRO A 68 2.45 11.06 15.17
CA PRO A 68 1.18 11.68 15.56
C PRO A 68 0.38 12.21 14.37
N SER A 69 1.01 12.32 13.20
CA SER A 69 0.39 12.82 11.97
C SER A 69 0.94 12.11 10.74
N VAL A 70 0.13 12.08 9.68
CA VAL A 70 0.52 11.55 8.35
C VAL A 70 0.28 12.62 7.31
N GLU A 71 1.30 12.92 6.49
CA GLU A 71 1.15 13.73 5.29
C GLU A 71 0.60 12.87 4.15
N ILE A 72 -0.48 13.33 3.54
CA ILE A 72 -1.03 12.77 2.31
C ILE A 72 -0.60 13.66 1.15
N HIS A 73 0.32 13.16 0.35
CA HIS A 73 0.84 13.83 -0.84
C HIS A 73 0.13 13.30 -2.06
N VAL A 74 -0.74 14.13 -2.64
CA VAL A 74 -1.60 13.77 -3.79
C VAL A 74 -0.90 14.14 -5.09
N LEU A 75 -0.83 13.18 -5.99
CA LEU A 75 -0.06 13.25 -7.22
C LEU A 75 -0.89 12.89 -8.44
N GLN A 76 -0.53 13.46 -9.58
CA GLN A 76 -1.08 13.15 -10.89
C GLN A 76 0.05 12.89 -11.88
N GLY A 77 -0.04 11.79 -12.64
CA GLY A 77 0.95 11.42 -13.66
C GLY A 77 1.04 9.93 -13.90
N GLU A 78 2.07 9.52 -14.65
CA GLU A 78 2.27 8.12 -15.07
C GLU A 78 3.62 7.53 -14.64
N ARG A 79 4.53 8.33 -14.04
CA ARG A 79 5.84 7.90 -13.60
C ARG A 79 5.76 7.09 -12.30
N SER A 80 6.68 6.14 -12.09
CA SER A 80 6.67 5.26 -10.94
C SER A 80 7.10 5.94 -9.62
N MET A 81 7.89 7.02 -9.70
CA MET A 81 8.35 7.74 -8.53
C MET A 81 7.54 9.01 -8.30
N ALA A 82 7.26 9.34 -7.04
CA ALA A 82 6.47 10.51 -6.66
C ALA A 82 7.09 11.83 -7.16
N ALA A 83 8.42 11.95 -7.08
CA ALA A 83 9.14 13.14 -7.49
C ALA A 83 9.03 13.47 -8.99
N ASP A 84 8.72 12.47 -9.81
CA ASP A 84 8.61 12.57 -11.26
C ASP A 84 7.16 12.84 -11.73
N ASN A 85 6.23 13.00 -10.80
CA ASN A 85 4.82 13.29 -11.08
C ASN A 85 4.42 14.68 -10.58
N LYS A 86 3.30 15.20 -11.06
CA LYS A 86 2.79 16.51 -10.66
C LYS A 86 2.09 16.44 -9.30
N THR A 87 2.55 17.25 -8.35
CA THR A 87 1.83 17.47 -7.09
C THR A 87 0.56 18.26 -7.35
N ILE A 88 -0.60 17.73 -6.94
CA ILE A 88 -1.88 18.42 -7.06
C ILE A 88 -2.46 18.81 -5.70
N GLY A 89 -1.93 18.25 -4.60
CA GLY A 89 -2.31 18.64 -3.25
C GLY A 89 -1.46 17.98 -2.18
N ARG A 90 -1.45 18.61 -0.99
CA ARG A 90 -0.85 18.06 0.23
C ARG A 90 -1.69 18.46 1.43
N PHE A 91 -1.91 17.52 2.34
CA PHE A 91 -2.57 17.80 3.61
C PHE A 91 -2.13 16.82 4.67
N HIS A 92 -2.36 17.14 5.93
CA HIS A 92 -1.95 16.33 7.07
C HIS A 92 -3.18 15.79 7.80
N LEU A 93 -3.14 14.51 8.14
CA LEU A 93 -4.06 13.90 9.07
C LEU A 93 -3.39 13.85 10.44
N ASP A 94 -3.86 14.70 11.36
CA ASP A 94 -3.29 14.87 12.68
C ASP A 94 -4.03 14.09 13.76
N GLY A 95 -3.36 13.91 14.92
CA GLY A 95 -3.96 13.35 16.13
C GLY A 95 -4.15 11.85 16.07
N ILE A 96 -3.27 11.16 15.36
CA ILE A 96 -3.14 9.71 15.39
C ILE A 96 -2.56 9.32 16.76
N PRO A 97 -3.19 8.37 17.49
CA PRO A 97 -2.66 7.92 18.78
C PRO A 97 -1.28 7.28 18.63
N PRO A 98 -0.39 7.46 19.61
CA PRO A 98 0.89 6.77 19.64
C PRO A 98 0.71 5.27 19.47
N SER A 99 1.30 4.70 18.46
CA SER A 99 1.19 3.28 18.13
C SER A 99 2.45 2.82 17.38
N PRO A 100 2.81 1.54 17.46
CA PRO A 100 3.88 0.99 16.65
C PRO A 100 3.59 1.18 15.16
N ARG A 101 4.64 1.34 14.36
CA ARG A 101 4.53 1.40 12.90
C ARG A 101 3.75 0.18 12.37
N GLY A 102 2.99 0.37 11.31
CA GLY A 102 2.17 -0.68 10.71
C GLY A 102 0.84 -0.97 11.42
N VAL A 103 0.59 -0.43 12.62
CA VAL A 103 -0.65 -0.65 13.38
C VAL A 103 -1.77 0.31 12.95
N PRO A 104 -1.55 1.65 12.85
CA PRO A 104 -2.58 2.55 12.40
C PRO A 104 -2.95 2.29 10.94
N GLN A 105 -4.25 2.22 10.67
CA GLN A 105 -4.81 2.05 9.34
C GLN A 105 -5.48 3.34 8.88
N ILE A 106 -4.87 3.96 7.90
CA ILE A 106 -5.40 5.18 7.28
C ILE A 106 -6.06 4.79 5.96
N GLU A 107 -7.34 5.08 5.81
CA GLU A 107 -8.04 4.95 4.54
C GLU A 107 -7.96 6.26 3.79
N VAL A 108 -7.40 6.24 2.58
CA VAL A 108 -7.39 7.39 1.67
C VAL A 108 -8.40 7.12 0.57
N ALA A 109 -9.40 7.96 0.46
CA ALA A 109 -10.46 7.88 -0.54
C ALA A 109 -10.34 9.05 -1.52
N PHE A 110 -10.40 8.73 -2.80
CA PHE A 110 -10.51 9.68 -3.91
C PHE A 110 -11.92 9.63 -4.43
N ASP A 111 -12.54 10.78 -4.55
CA ASP A 111 -13.87 10.97 -5.12
C ASP A 111 -13.79 12.07 -6.20
N ILE A 112 -14.09 11.69 -7.44
CA ILE A 112 -14.10 12.61 -8.59
C ILE A 112 -15.55 12.77 -9.04
N ASP A 113 -16.06 13.99 -8.99
CA ASP A 113 -17.40 14.29 -9.44
C ASP A 113 -17.50 14.39 -10.97
N ALA A 114 -18.72 14.57 -11.48
CA ALA A 114 -18.99 14.72 -12.92
C ALA A 114 -18.36 16.00 -13.54
N ASN A 115 -17.92 16.94 -12.72
CA ASN A 115 -17.24 18.17 -13.17
C ASN A 115 -15.72 18.04 -13.12
N GLY A 116 -15.19 16.86 -12.77
CA GLY A 116 -13.75 16.62 -12.63
C GLY A 116 -13.15 17.16 -11.33
N ILE A 117 -13.96 17.59 -10.36
CA ILE A 117 -13.49 18.06 -9.06
C ILE A 117 -13.06 16.84 -8.25
N ILE A 118 -11.84 16.86 -7.74
CA ILE A 118 -11.24 15.78 -6.98
C ILE A 118 -11.35 16.11 -5.49
N ASN A 119 -12.02 15.27 -4.72
CA ASN A 119 -12.01 15.31 -3.27
C ASN A 119 -11.15 14.15 -2.75
N VAL A 120 -10.10 14.46 -1.99
CA VAL A 120 -9.26 13.43 -1.35
C VAL A 120 -9.48 13.52 0.14
N LYS A 121 -9.87 12.39 0.73
CA LYS A 121 -10.18 12.26 2.16
C LYS A 121 -9.28 11.19 2.78
N ALA A 122 -8.68 11.50 3.93
CA ALA A 122 -7.95 10.54 4.74
C ALA A 122 -8.67 10.34 6.08
N ILE A 123 -8.85 9.08 6.49
CA ILE A 123 -9.55 8.69 7.72
C ILE A 123 -8.68 7.70 8.49
N ASP A 124 -8.37 8.02 9.75
CA ASP A 124 -7.84 7.05 10.69
C ASP A 124 -8.96 6.12 11.17
N LYS A 125 -8.86 4.83 10.85
CA LYS A 125 -9.89 3.83 11.18
C LYS A 125 -10.04 3.55 12.67
N ALA A 126 -9.02 3.85 13.48
CA ALA A 126 -9.07 3.63 14.93
C ALA A 126 -9.82 4.74 15.66
N THR A 127 -9.62 5.99 15.23
CA THR A 127 -10.19 7.18 15.92
C THR A 127 -11.34 7.81 15.14
N ASN A 128 -11.57 7.44 13.89
CA ASN A 128 -12.48 8.09 12.94
C ASN A 128 -12.16 9.58 12.70
N LYS A 129 -10.94 10.01 13.03
CA LYS A 129 -10.48 11.34 12.65
C LYS A 129 -10.29 11.39 11.15
N GLU A 130 -10.72 12.48 10.55
CA GLU A 130 -10.67 12.67 9.13
C GLU A 130 -10.14 14.05 8.76
N GLN A 131 -9.49 14.11 7.61
CA GLN A 131 -9.11 15.34 6.92
C GLN A 131 -9.33 15.15 5.44
N SER A 132 -9.60 16.26 4.75
CA SER A 132 -9.83 16.23 3.32
C SER A 132 -9.30 17.48 2.64
N ILE A 133 -8.98 17.33 1.35
CA ILE A 133 -8.67 18.43 0.45
C ILE A 133 -9.57 18.34 -0.78
N ARG A 134 -10.05 19.49 -1.23
CA ARG A 134 -10.73 19.65 -2.50
C ARG A 134 -9.78 20.25 -3.52
N ILE A 135 -9.64 19.61 -4.66
CA ILE A 135 -8.76 20.01 -5.75
C ILE A 135 -9.64 20.28 -6.97
N GLU A 136 -9.64 21.50 -7.46
CA GLU A 136 -10.43 21.87 -8.63
C GLU A 136 -9.70 21.42 -9.90
N ALA A 137 -10.49 20.96 -10.88
CA ALA A 137 -9.97 20.50 -12.18
C ALA A 137 -9.21 21.60 -12.94
N SER A 138 -9.46 22.86 -12.61
CA SER A 138 -8.82 24.04 -13.21
C SER A 138 -7.33 24.23 -12.81
N SER A 139 -6.76 23.41 -11.95
CA SER A 139 -5.30 23.36 -11.75
C SER A 139 -4.55 22.82 -12.99
N GLY A 140 -5.21 22.82 -14.08
CA GLY A 140 -5.05 22.71 -15.49
C GLY A 140 -3.67 22.27 -15.98
N LEU A 141 -3.56 21.00 -16.35
CA LEU A 141 -2.59 20.58 -17.34
C LEU A 141 -3.18 20.92 -18.72
N SER A 142 -2.41 21.57 -19.56
CA SER A 142 -2.76 21.69 -20.99
C SER A 142 -2.67 20.32 -21.67
N GLU A 143 -3.33 20.15 -22.81
CA GLU A 143 -3.22 18.91 -23.60
C GLU A 143 -1.76 18.59 -23.96
N GLU A 144 -0.95 19.63 -24.24
CA GLU A 144 0.47 19.50 -24.54
C GLU A 144 1.26 18.96 -23.33
N GLU A 145 0.93 19.44 -22.12
CA GLU A 145 1.57 18.97 -20.88
C GLU A 145 1.19 17.51 -20.59
N ILE A 146 -0.08 17.13 -20.80
CA ILE A 146 -0.55 15.76 -20.64
C ILE A 146 0.17 14.82 -21.60
N GLU A 147 0.25 15.18 -22.89
CA GLU A 147 0.99 14.39 -23.87
C GLU A 147 2.47 14.28 -23.55
N LYS A 148 3.09 15.38 -23.11
CA LYS A 148 4.49 15.37 -22.68
C LYS A 148 4.71 14.42 -21.52
N MET A 149 3.86 14.48 -20.47
CA MET A 149 3.98 13.59 -19.32
C MET A 149 3.81 12.11 -19.70
N LYS A 150 2.90 11.79 -20.63
CA LYS A 150 2.73 10.42 -21.15
C LYS A 150 3.98 9.95 -21.91
N LYS A 151 4.49 10.76 -22.81
CA LYS A 151 5.72 10.44 -23.56
C LYS A 151 6.96 10.28 -22.66
N GLU A 152 7.08 11.14 -21.66
CA GLU A 152 8.17 11.02 -20.66
C GLU A 152 8.04 9.73 -19.84
N ALA A 153 6.83 9.32 -19.47
CA ALA A 153 6.60 8.06 -18.77
C ALA A 153 6.94 6.86 -19.65
N GLU A 154 6.55 6.85 -20.92
CA GLU A 154 6.92 5.78 -21.87
C GLU A 154 8.43 5.70 -22.09
N ALA A 155 9.08 6.84 -22.28
CA ALA A 155 10.52 6.90 -22.53
C ALA A 155 11.37 6.44 -21.32
N ASN A 156 10.85 6.57 -20.10
CA ASN A 156 11.57 6.21 -18.87
C ASN A 156 11.03 4.93 -18.21
N ALA A 157 10.08 4.24 -18.81
CA ALA A 157 9.37 3.10 -18.21
C ALA A 157 10.31 2.04 -17.61
N ASP A 158 11.36 1.64 -18.35
CA ASP A 158 12.30 0.63 -17.88
C ASP A 158 13.16 1.12 -16.71
N ALA A 159 13.58 2.38 -16.74
CA ALA A 159 14.37 2.99 -15.65
C ALA A 159 13.52 3.18 -14.40
N ASP A 160 12.28 3.59 -14.56
CA ASP A 160 11.32 3.79 -13.49
C ASP A 160 10.92 2.47 -12.83
N ASN A 161 10.68 1.43 -13.62
CA ASN A 161 10.38 0.10 -13.10
C ASN A 161 11.55 -0.44 -12.26
N LYS A 162 12.78 -0.30 -12.74
CA LYS A 162 13.97 -0.70 -11.96
C LYS A 162 14.07 0.06 -10.64
N LYS A 163 13.92 1.38 -10.65
CA LYS A 163 13.94 2.18 -9.42
C LYS A 163 12.83 1.76 -8.45
N LYS A 164 11.63 1.53 -8.96
CA LYS A 164 10.52 1.07 -8.16
C LYS A 164 10.81 -0.28 -7.53
N GLU A 165 11.30 -1.27 -8.29
CA GLU A 165 11.70 -2.57 -7.79
C GLU A 165 12.79 -2.48 -6.71
N GLU A 166 13.80 -1.62 -6.91
CA GLU A 166 14.83 -1.37 -5.92
C GLU A 166 14.26 -0.85 -4.59
N VAL A 167 13.37 0.15 -4.67
CA VAL A 167 12.70 0.72 -3.49
C VAL A 167 11.78 -0.30 -2.83
N GLU A 168 11.00 -1.06 -3.60
CA GLU A 168 10.11 -2.11 -3.08
C GLU A 168 10.90 -3.20 -2.34
N LYS A 169 12.07 -3.61 -2.84
CA LYS A 169 12.95 -4.56 -2.15
C LYS A 169 13.46 -4.01 -0.82
N VAL A 170 13.93 -2.77 -0.80
CA VAL A 170 14.36 -2.12 0.45
C VAL A 170 13.21 -2.02 1.45
N ASN A 171 12.02 -1.64 1.01
CA ASN A 171 10.83 -1.57 1.86
C ASN A 171 10.38 -2.95 2.37
N ALA A 172 10.49 -3.99 1.53
CA ALA A 172 10.19 -5.37 1.94
C ALA A 172 11.18 -5.86 3.01
N ALA A 173 12.47 -5.55 2.85
CA ALA A 173 13.50 -5.87 3.84
C ALA A 173 13.22 -5.17 5.19
N ASP A 174 12.88 -3.87 5.17
CA ASP A 174 12.52 -3.11 6.37
C ASP A 174 11.30 -3.71 7.08
N SER A 175 10.28 -4.07 6.32
CA SER A 175 9.08 -4.71 6.85
C SER A 175 9.38 -6.07 7.47
N LEU A 176 10.23 -6.88 6.84
CA LEU A 176 10.62 -8.20 7.35
C LEU A 176 11.48 -8.07 8.62
N ILE A 177 12.41 -7.11 8.67
CA ILE A 177 13.18 -6.80 9.87
C ILE A 177 12.24 -6.49 11.03
N PHE A 178 11.30 -5.57 10.82
CA PHE A 178 10.36 -5.17 11.86
C PHE A 178 9.47 -6.31 12.34
N GLN A 179 8.92 -7.09 11.43
CA GLN A 179 8.08 -8.24 11.77
C GLN A 179 8.86 -9.28 12.56
N THR A 180 10.11 -9.54 12.16
CA THR A 180 11.00 -10.49 12.85
C THR A 180 11.33 -10.03 14.26
N GLU A 181 11.72 -8.75 14.43
CA GLU A 181 11.99 -8.18 15.75
C GLU A 181 10.78 -8.28 16.69
N LYS A 182 9.60 -7.95 16.16
CA LYS A 182 8.34 -8.05 16.90
C LYS A 182 8.07 -9.48 17.32
N GLN A 183 8.21 -10.45 16.41
CA GLN A 183 7.98 -11.87 16.70
C GLN A 183 8.99 -12.41 17.70
N LEU A 184 10.27 -12.06 17.58
CA LEU A 184 11.30 -12.45 18.55
C LEU A 184 11.03 -11.86 19.95
N LYS A 185 10.48 -10.64 20.03
CA LYS A 185 10.11 -10.01 21.28
C LYS A 185 8.87 -10.66 21.93
N GLU A 186 7.87 -11.02 21.13
CA GLU A 186 6.61 -11.60 21.62
C GLU A 186 6.70 -13.10 21.90
N TYR A 187 7.46 -13.83 21.11
CA TYR A 187 7.50 -15.29 21.14
C TYR A 187 8.90 -15.89 21.32
N GLY A 188 9.94 -15.07 21.40
CA GLY A 188 11.33 -15.53 21.46
C GLY A 188 11.67 -16.43 22.67
N GLU A 189 10.91 -16.31 23.78
CA GLU A 189 11.03 -17.19 24.95
C GLU A 189 10.47 -18.61 24.70
N LYS A 190 9.58 -18.74 23.70
CA LYS A 190 8.96 -20.02 23.32
C LYS A 190 9.74 -20.76 22.23
N ILE A 191 10.70 -20.09 21.61
CA ILE A 191 11.54 -20.67 20.55
C ILE A 191 12.78 -21.25 21.21
N PRO A 192 13.13 -22.53 20.96
CA PRO A 192 14.36 -23.11 21.46
C PRO A 192 15.60 -22.31 21.02
N ASP A 193 16.58 -22.14 21.91
CA ASP A 193 17.78 -21.32 21.65
C ASP A 193 18.55 -21.77 20.40
N GLU A 194 18.55 -23.06 20.07
CA GLU A 194 19.19 -23.62 18.86
C GLU A 194 18.53 -23.08 17.56
N LYS A 195 17.25 -22.71 17.61
CA LYS A 195 16.52 -22.19 16.46
C LYS A 195 16.44 -20.65 16.47
N LYS A 196 16.53 -20.06 17.65
CA LYS A 196 16.53 -18.61 17.82
C LYS A 196 17.81 -17.98 17.27
N LYS A 197 18.97 -18.57 17.54
CA LYS A 197 20.27 -18.07 17.07
C LYS A 197 20.35 -17.89 15.54
N PRO A 198 19.99 -18.88 14.70
CA PRO A 198 20.01 -18.70 13.25
C PRO A 198 19.10 -17.57 12.76
N ILE A 199 17.95 -17.33 13.43
CA ILE A 199 17.05 -16.23 13.11
C ILE A 199 17.70 -14.89 13.47
N GLU A 200 18.31 -14.79 14.67
CA GLU A 200 19.00 -13.58 15.13
C GLU A 200 20.21 -13.24 14.24
N GLU A 201 20.97 -14.22 13.80
CA GLU A 201 22.12 -14.06 12.89
C GLU A 201 21.64 -13.58 11.51
N ALA A 202 20.63 -14.25 10.93
CA ALA A 202 20.07 -13.86 9.64
C ALA A 202 19.42 -12.45 9.70
N LEU A 203 18.77 -12.10 10.81
CA LEU A 203 18.25 -10.77 11.06
C LEU A 203 19.35 -9.71 11.10
N ALA A 204 20.47 -9.99 11.75
CA ALA A 204 21.62 -9.08 11.81
C ALA A 204 22.25 -8.87 10.43
N GLU A 205 22.37 -9.94 9.63
CA GLU A 205 22.84 -9.86 8.24
C GLU A 205 21.88 -8.99 7.41
N LEU A 206 20.57 -9.22 7.52
CA LEU A 206 19.57 -8.45 6.78
C LEU A 206 19.58 -6.96 7.17
N LYS A 207 19.75 -6.62 8.44
CA LYS A 207 19.90 -5.23 8.89
C LYS A 207 21.13 -4.56 8.27
N THR A 208 22.23 -5.28 8.19
CA THR A 208 23.47 -4.78 7.59
C THR A 208 23.29 -4.55 6.09
N ALA A 209 22.69 -5.50 5.39
CA ALA A 209 22.37 -5.40 3.98
C ALA A 209 21.41 -4.25 3.69
N HIS A 210 20.36 -4.08 4.52
CA HIS A 210 19.41 -2.96 4.42
C HIS A 210 20.10 -1.61 4.61
N ALA A 211 21.01 -1.47 5.58
CA ALA A 211 21.76 -0.24 5.84
C ALA A 211 22.69 0.13 4.68
N SER A 212 23.28 -0.85 4.02
CA SER A 212 24.15 -0.66 2.84
C SER A 212 23.37 -0.41 1.54
N LYS A 213 22.05 -0.72 1.52
CA LYS A 213 21.18 -0.72 0.34
C LYS A 213 21.70 -1.60 -0.80
N ASP A 214 22.45 -2.64 -0.50
CA ASP A 214 22.92 -3.63 -1.46
C ASP A 214 21.79 -4.64 -1.74
N LEU A 215 21.19 -4.52 -2.91
CA LEU A 215 20.02 -5.34 -3.30
C LEU A 215 20.33 -6.83 -3.37
N ALA A 216 21.55 -7.21 -3.81
CA ALA A 216 21.93 -8.61 -3.88
C ALA A 216 22.11 -9.23 -2.48
N LEU A 217 22.69 -8.47 -1.55
CA LEU A 217 22.79 -8.87 -0.15
C LEU A 217 21.42 -8.89 0.54
N ILE A 218 20.53 -7.93 0.21
CA ILE A 218 19.15 -7.91 0.72
C ILE A 218 18.44 -9.19 0.30
N ASP A 219 18.42 -9.53 -1.00
CA ASP A 219 17.73 -10.71 -1.52
C ASP A 219 18.23 -11.99 -0.83
N SER A 220 19.55 -12.18 -0.74
CA SER A 220 20.14 -13.37 -0.11
C SER A 220 19.87 -13.45 1.40
N SER A 221 19.92 -12.31 2.10
CA SER A 221 19.66 -12.26 3.55
C SER A 221 18.18 -12.45 3.89
N MET A 222 17.25 -11.96 3.04
CA MET A 222 15.83 -12.23 3.17
C MET A 222 15.52 -13.73 3.00
N GLU A 223 16.14 -14.39 2.03
CA GLU A 223 15.96 -15.83 1.81
C GLU A 223 16.49 -16.65 3.01
N LYS A 224 17.67 -16.31 3.53
CA LYS A 224 18.23 -16.95 4.74
C LYS A 224 17.29 -16.77 5.93
N LEU A 225 16.76 -15.57 6.17
CA LEU A 225 15.87 -15.29 7.28
C LEU A 225 14.56 -16.07 7.15
N ASN A 226 13.97 -16.12 5.96
CA ASN A 226 12.77 -16.90 5.68
C ASN A 226 13.00 -18.40 5.93
N THR A 227 14.14 -18.93 5.48
CA THR A 227 14.52 -20.34 5.70
C THR A 227 14.67 -20.66 7.20
N ALA A 228 15.33 -19.78 7.96
CA ALA A 228 15.47 -19.93 9.40
C ALA A 228 14.12 -19.93 10.14
N PHE A 229 13.19 -19.05 9.72
CA PHE A 229 11.82 -19.02 10.25
C PHE A 229 11.01 -20.28 9.92
N GLN A 230 11.09 -20.76 8.69
CA GLN A 230 10.40 -21.98 8.28
C GLN A 230 10.85 -23.17 9.09
N ALA A 231 12.18 -23.33 9.28
CA ALA A 231 12.75 -24.41 10.10
C ALA A 231 12.25 -24.33 11.56
N ALA A 232 12.21 -23.12 12.14
CA ALA A 232 11.71 -22.94 13.51
C ALA A 232 10.21 -23.23 13.63
N SER A 233 9.42 -22.80 12.68
CA SER A 233 7.96 -23.01 12.67
C SER A 233 7.58 -24.48 12.51
N GLN A 234 8.30 -25.23 11.67
CA GLN A 234 8.05 -26.64 11.44
C GLN A 234 8.34 -27.48 12.68
N ASP A 235 9.39 -27.15 13.41
CA ASP A 235 9.72 -27.85 14.65
C ASP A 235 8.72 -27.53 15.78
N MET A 236 8.23 -26.30 15.88
CA MET A 236 7.17 -25.95 16.82
C MET A 236 5.86 -26.73 16.53
N TYR A 237 5.50 -26.87 15.26
CA TYR A 237 4.35 -27.65 14.85
C TYR A 237 4.50 -29.12 15.20
N ASN A 238 5.66 -29.71 14.91
CA ASN A 238 5.98 -31.11 15.24
C ASN A 238 6.01 -31.37 16.76
N ALA A 239 6.55 -30.43 17.54
CA ALA A 239 6.57 -30.52 19.01
C ALA A 239 5.15 -30.44 19.60
N THR A 240 4.26 -29.63 19.01
CA THR A 240 2.86 -29.51 19.46
C THR A 240 2.06 -30.79 19.13
N GLN A 241 2.30 -31.42 17.98
CA GLN A 241 1.69 -32.71 17.63
C GLN A 241 2.19 -33.83 18.55
N ALA A 242 3.48 -33.90 18.81
CA ALA A 242 4.05 -34.93 19.72
C ALA A 242 3.55 -34.78 21.16
N ALA A 243 3.25 -33.55 21.61
CA ALA A 243 2.64 -33.29 22.92
C ALA A 243 1.14 -33.61 22.96
N GLY A 244 0.44 -33.55 21.84
CA GLY A 244 -0.99 -33.87 21.72
C GLY A 244 -1.29 -35.40 21.68
N GLU A 245 -0.37 -36.20 21.20
CA GLU A 245 -0.54 -37.69 21.15
C GLU A 245 -0.40 -38.38 22.50
N ASN A 246 0.10 -37.73 23.54
CA ASN A 246 0.28 -38.33 24.87
C ASN A 246 -0.89 -38.15 25.84
N THR A 247 -2.02 -37.62 25.43
CA THR A 247 -3.17 -37.36 26.33
C THR A 247 -4.40 -38.23 26.08
N ASP A 248 -4.34 -39.19 25.16
CA ASP A 248 -5.51 -40.05 24.88
C ASP A 248 -5.17 -41.54 25.06
N GLN A 249 -4.88 -41.95 26.31
CA GLN A 249 -5.07 -43.35 26.75
C GLN A 249 -6.24 -43.42 27.72
N PRO A 250 -7.36 -44.06 27.32
CA PRO A 250 -8.46 -44.33 28.28
C PRO A 250 -7.97 -45.35 29.28
N LYS A 251 -8.01 -44.99 30.57
CA LYS A 251 -7.84 -45.95 31.67
C LYS A 251 -8.93 -47.00 31.54
N LYS A 252 -8.53 -48.27 31.36
CA LYS A 252 -9.40 -49.43 31.56
C LYS A 252 -9.77 -49.53 33.06
N ASP A 253 -11.01 -49.27 33.36
CA ASP A 253 -11.62 -49.63 34.62
C ASP A 253 -11.85 -51.18 34.63
N ASP A 254 -11.00 -51.87 35.35
CA ASP A 254 -11.27 -53.23 35.82
C ASP A 254 -12.26 -53.14 36.97
N ASN A 255 -13.51 -53.27 36.70
CA ASN A 255 -14.51 -53.53 37.73
C ASN A 255 -14.92 -55.01 37.68
N LYS A 256 -14.26 -55.82 38.53
CA LYS A 256 -14.72 -57.16 38.90
C LYS A 256 -15.95 -57.03 39.77
N ASN A 257 -17.05 -57.53 39.30
CA ASN A 257 -18.22 -57.91 40.10
C ASN A 257 -17.92 -59.21 40.81
N GLU A 258 -18.13 -59.22 42.10
CA GLU A 258 -18.55 -60.36 42.87
C GLU A 258 -19.80 -60.00 43.70
N GLU A 259 -20.80 -60.91 43.56
CA GLU A 259 -22.05 -61.12 44.26
C GLU A 259 -23.29 -60.37 43.78
#